data_0f33c19a2b54409c7b0f194a3f1ed9c4
#
_entry.id   0f33c19a2b54409c7b0f194a3f1ed9c4
#
_cell.length_a   1.000
_cell.length_b   1.000
_cell.length_c   1.000
_cell.angle_alpha   90.00
_cell.angle_beta   90.00
_cell.angle_gamma   90.00
#
_symmetry.space_group_name_H-M   'P 1'
#
loop_
_entity.id
_entity.type
_entity.pdbx_description
1 polymer ?
#
loop_
_entity_poly.entity_id
_entity_poly.type
_entity_poly.pdbx_seq_one_letter_code
_entity_poly.pdbx_strand_id
1 'polypeptide(L)'
;MGAAVGDGLITAARLAVVQQAPLIAVTASGGARMQEGAISLMQMPRTIIAVQEVREAKLPYIVVLADPTTGGVSASFAMLGDIHIAEKGAMIGFAGARVIEQTVRETLPDGFQRAEYLLEHGMIDIVTDRSELRDTLIRVIALLRQPTPSGKILTLQQSGHDEASETIAPRTTPHTLDPTSA
;
A
#
# COMPACT_ATOMS: atom_id res chain seq x y z
N MET A 1 -15.44 12.64 0.79
CA MET A 1 -15.90 11.35 1.37
C MET A 1 -16.87 11.61 2.50
N GLY A 2 -18.05 11.03 2.47
CA GLY A 2 -19.05 11.04 3.54
C GLY A 2 -19.53 9.62 3.84
N ALA A 3 -20.58 9.47 4.65
CA ALA A 3 -21.13 8.17 5.10
C ALA A 3 -21.45 7.24 3.92
N ALA A 4 -22.13 7.75 2.90
CA ALA A 4 -22.53 6.96 1.73
C ALA A 4 -21.31 6.40 0.95
N VAL A 5 -20.23 7.17 0.87
CA VAL A 5 -18.97 6.69 0.22
C VAL A 5 -18.32 5.59 1.06
N GLY A 6 -18.28 5.78 2.39
CA GLY A 6 -17.76 4.76 3.29
C GLY A 6 -18.55 3.44 3.19
N ASP A 7 -19.87 3.51 3.22
CA ASP A 7 -20.73 2.34 3.08
C ASP A 7 -20.59 1.66 1.72
N GLY A 8 -20.45 2.46 0.64
CA GLY A 8 -20.20 1.95 -0.71
C GLY A 8 -18.88 1.17 -0.81
N LEU A 9 -17.79 1.71 -0.25
CA LEU A 9 -16.49 1.02 -0.27
C LEU A 9 -16.52 -0.27 0.57
N ILE A 10 -17.14 -0.23 1.76
CA ILE A 10 -17.28 -1.42 2.61
C ILE A 10 -18.06 -2.51 1.88
N THR A 11 -19.17 -2.12 1.22
CA THR A 11 -19.98 -3.06 0.46
C THR A 11 -19.20 -3.66 -0.72
N ALA A 12 -18.45 -2.83 -1.45
CA ALA A 12 -17.62 -3.29 -2.57
C ALA A 12 -16.49 -4.22 -2.10
N ALA A 13 -15.84 -3.92 -0.98
CA ALA A 13 -14.80 -4.75 -0.39
C ALA A 13 -15.33 -6.14 -0.01
N ARG A 14 -16.45 -6.19 0.67
CA ARG A 14 -17.10 -7.45 1.04
C ARG A 14 -17.57 -8.25 -0.15
N LEU A 15 -18.10 -7.57 -1.18
CA LEU A 15 -18.47 -8.23 -2.43
C LEU A 15 -17.25 -8.81 -3.15
N ALA A 16 -16.13 -8.09 -3.18
CA ALA A 16 -14.87 -8.58 -3.74
C ALA A 16 -14.42 -9.86 -3.02
N VAL A 17 -14.48 -9.88 -1.68
CA VAL A 17 -14.16 -11.08 -0.89
C VAL A 17 -15.09 -12.26 -1.21
N VAL A 18 -16.39 -12.03 -1.27
CA VAL A 18 -17.37 -13.10 -1.60
C VAL A 18 -17.14 -13.64 -3.01
N GLN A 19 -16.85 -12.76 -3.97
CA GLN A 19 -16.62 -13.14 -5.37
C GLN A 19 -15.21 -13.63 -5.68
N GLN A 20 -14.29 -13.56 -4.70
CA GLN A 20 -12.86 -13.87 -4.90
C GLN A 20 -12.26 -13.06 -6.06
N ALA A 21 -12.60 -11.78 -6.14
CA ALA A 21 -12.23 -10.86 -7.20
C ALA A 21 -11.33 -9.72 -6.68
N PRO A 22 -10.42 -9.17 -7.51
CA PRO A 22 -9.69 -7.96 -7.16
C PRO A 22 -10.64 -6.79 -6.88
N LEU A 23 -10.30 -5.95 -5.91
CA LEU A 23 -10.98 -4.69 -5.69
C LEU A 23 -10.24 -3.56 -6.41
N ILE A 24 -10.95 -2.80 -7.23
CA ILE A 24 -10.42 -1.58 -7.88
C ILE A 24 -11.19 -0.39 -7.33
N ALA A 25 -10.49 0.56 -6.73
CA ALA A 25 -11.06 1.82 -6.28
C ALA A 25 -10.57 2.98 -7.15
N VAL A 26 -11.48 3.73 -7.76
CA VAL A 26 -11.15 4.97 -8.47
C VAL A 26 -11.48 6.13 -7.55
N THR A 27 -10.48 6.91 -7.19
CA THR A 27 -10.62 8.01 -6.23
C THR A 27 -10.57 9.37 -6.93
N ALA A 28 -11.57 10.21 -6.65
CA ALA A 28 -11.62 11.61 -7.06
C ALA A 28 -12.32 12.39 -5.94
N SER A 29 -11.55 12.97 -5.02
CA SER A 29 -12.11 13.56 -3.80
C SER A 29 -11.19 14.59 -3.17
N GLY A 30 -11.78 15.69 -2.70
CA GLY A 30 -11.10 16.69 -1.87
C GLY A 30 -10.96 16.32 -0.39
N GLY A 31 -11.36 15.12 0.02
CA GLY A 31 -11.22 14.65 1.40
C GLY A 31 -12.54 14.40 2.13
N ALA A 32 -12.52 14.53 3.45
CA ALA A 32 -13.70 14.32 4.30
C ALA A 32 -14.75 15.43 4.10
N ARG A 33 -16.02 15.05 4.03
CA ARG A 33 -17.14 15.97 3.78
C ARG A 33 -17.46 16.77 5.05
N MET A 34 -17.14 18.05 5.05
CA MET A 34 -17.33 18.93 6.21
C MET A 34 -18.78 19.03 6.68
N GLN A 35 -19.75 18.95 5.76
CA GLN A 35 -21.19 19.03 6.08
C GLN A 35 -21.69 17.86 6.94
N GLU A 36 -20.98 16.74 6.95
CA GLU A 36 -21.29 15.58 7.80
C GLU A 36 -20.49 15.57 9.11
N GLY A 37 -19.65 16.56 9.35
CA GLY A 37 -18.88 16.71 10.58
C GLY A 37 -18.06 15.45 10.94
N ALA A 38 -18.13 15.03 12.20
CA ALA A 38 -17.40 13.87 12.70
C ALA A 38 -17.78 12.54 12.00
N ILE A 39 -18.99 12.43 11.45
CA ILE A 39 -19.42 11.22 10.74
C ILE A 39 -18.54 10.98 9.51
N SER A 40 -18.17 12.03 8.77
CA SER A 40 -17.29 11.91 7.62
C SER A 40 -15.86 11.47 8.02
N LEU A 41 -15.37 11.95 9.16
CA LEU A 41 -14.05 11.53 9.68
C LEU A 41 -14.06 10.05 10.10
N MET A 42 -15.17 9.58 10.67
CA MET A 42 -15.32 8.18 11.06
C MET A 42 -15.35 7.21 9.85
N GLN A 43 -15.53 7.71 8.63
CA GLN A 43 -15.41 6.86 7.45
C GLN A 43 -13.96 6.42 7.18
N MET A 44 -12.97 7.20 7.62
CA MET A 44 -11.56 6.82 7.45
C MET A 44 -11.23 5.46 8.09
N PRO A 45 -11.41 5.25 9.41
CA PRO A 45 -11.14 3.95 10.01
C PRO A 45 -12.04 2.84 9.46
N ARG A 46 -13.30 3.13 9.16
CA ARG A 46 -14.24 2.13 8.58
C ARG A 46 -13.76 1.60 7.23
N THR A 47 -13.30 2.48 6.36
CA THR A 47 -12.77 2.11 5.03
C THR A 47 -11.44 1.37 5.12
N ILE A 48 -10.58 1.72 6.08
CA ILE A 48 -9.32 1.01 6.35
C ILE A 48 -9.61 -0.44 6.76
N ILE A 49 -10.59 -0.65 7.65
CA ILE A 49 -11.01 -2.01 8.06
C ILE A 49 -11.51 -2.81 6.87
N ALA A 50 -12.30 -2.20 5.98
CA ALA A 50 -12.81 -2.88 4.78
C ALA A 50 -11.66 -3.28 3.82
N VAL A 51 -10.65 -2.44 3.65
CA VAL A 51 -9.45 -2.80 2.87
C VAL A 51 -8.68 -3.94 3.54
N GLN A 52 -8.62 -3.95 4.87
CA GLN A 52 -7.98 -5.05 5.60
C GLN A 52 -8.71 -6.39 5.38
N GLU A 53 -10.05 -6.42 5.31
CA GLU A 53 -10.81 -7.62 4.94
C GLU A 53 -10.38 -8.18 3.56
N VAL A 54 -10.14 -7.30 2.58
CA VAL A 54 -9.66 -7.70 1.23
C VAL A 54 -8.25 -8.28 1.30
N ARG A 55 -7.35 -7.66 2.07
CA ARG A 55 -5.98 -8.15 2.29
C ARG A 55 -5.94 -9.52 2.96
N GLU A 56 -6.74 -9.72 3.99
CA GLU A 56 -6.83 -11.02 4.69
C GLU A 56 -7.32 -12.13 3.76
N ALA A 57 -8.20 -11.78 2.81
CA ALA A 57 -8.62 -12.68 1.75
C ALA A 57 -7.55 -12.89 0.65
N LYS A 58 -6.38 -12.23 0.74
CA LYS A 58 -5.28 -12.27 -0.23
C LYS A 58 -5.71 -11.88 -1.65
N LEU A 59 -6.61 -10.91 -1.74
CA LEU A 59 -7.10 -10.39 -3.00
C LEU A 59 -6.40 -9.07 -3.34
N PRO A 60 -6.04 -8.83 -4.61
CA PRO A 60 -5.43 -7.57 -5.02
C PRO A 60 -6.37 -6.39 -4.79
N TYR A 61 -5.83 -5.34 -4.17
CA TYR A 61 -6.47 -4.05 -4.03
C TYR A 61 -5.71 -3.01 -4.85
N ILE A 62 -6.30 -2.52 -5.94
CA ILE A 62 -5.70 -1.57 -6.87
C ILE A 62 -6.40 -0.24 -6.74
N VAL A 63 -5.63 0.83 -6.59
CA VAL A 63 -6.19 2.18 -6.50
C VAL A 63 -5.81 3.00 -7.72
N VAL A 64 -6.81 3.59 -8.36
CA VAL A 64 -6.65 4.59 -9.42
C VAL A 64 -6.86 5.97 -8.80
N LEU A 65 -5.79 6.76 -8.79
CA LEU A 65 -5.77 8.10 -8.22
C LEU A 65 -6.08 9.12 -9.32
N ALA A 66 -7.32 9.59 -9.37
CA ALA A 66 -7.77 10.63 -10.31
C ALA A 66 -7.65 12.03 -9.69
N ASP A 67 -7.79 13.06 -10.51
CA ASP A 67 -7.66 14.47 -10.10
C ASP A 67 -8.98 15.03 -9.52
N PRO A 68 -8.97 15.58 -8.28
CA PRO A 68 -7.94 15.47 -7.26
C PRO A 68 -8.18 14.26 -6.33
N THR A 69 -7.13 13.76 -5.68
CA THR A 69 -7.25 12.82 -4.57
C THR A 69 -6.51 13.37 -3.36
N THR A 70 -7.23 13.92 -2.38
CA THR A 70 -6.63 14.66 -1.26
C THR A 70 -7.32 14.38 0.08
N GLY A 71 -6.75 14.90 1.14
CA GLY A 71 -7.33 14.94 2.50
C GLY A 71 -7.56 13.57 3.11
N GLY A 72 -8.72 13.37 3.72
CA GLY A 72 -9.07 12.13 4.40
C GLY A 72 -9.17 10.91 3.49
N VAL A 73 -9.31 11.07 2.17
CA VAL A 73 -9.33 9.96 1.22
C VAL A 73 -7.91 9.45 0.99
N SER A 74 -6.95 10.32 0.71
CA SER A 74 -5.54 9.94 0.61
C SER A 74 -4.99 9.45 1.94
N ALA A 75 -5.38 10.04 3.06
CA ALA A 75 -4.96 9.60 4.40
C ALA A 75 -5.64 8.31 4.90
N SER A 76 -6.44 7.66 4.06
CA SER A 76 -7.11 6.40 4.41
C SER A 76 -6.99 5.38 3.28
N PHE A 77 -8.10 4.94 2.72
CA PHE A 77 -8.13 3.81 1.79
C PHE A 77 -7.39 4.06 0.45
N ALA A 78 -7.28 5.31 -0.01
CA ALA A 78 -6.67 5.57 -1.31
C ALA A 78 -5.16 5.27 -1.36
N MET A 79 -4.44 5.39 -0.24
CA MET A 79 -3.00 5.07 -0.17
C MET A 79 -2.72 3.69 0.47
N LEU A 80 -3.72 2.81 0.50
CA LEU A 80 -3.59 1.44 0.99
C LEU A 80 -3.60 0.38 -0.14
N GLY A 81 -3.55 0.81 -1.40
CA GLY A 81 -3.49 -0.11 -2.54
C GLY A 81 -2.23 -0.97 -2.54
N ASP A 82 -2.34 -2.16 -3.09
CA ASP A 82 -1.15 -2.96 -3.44
C ASP A 82 -0.44 -2.35 -4.66
N ILE A 83 -1.20 -1.70 -5.54
CA ILE A 83 -0.71 -0.92 -6.67
C ILE A 83 -1.48 0.41 -6.75
N HIS A 84 -0.72 1.49 -6.92
CA HIS A 84 -1.26 2.84 -7.11
C HIS A 84 -1.01 3.31 -8.54
N ILE A 85 -2.10 3.52 -9.29
CA ILE A 85 -2.06 4.04 -10.67
C ILE A 85 -2.63 5.44 -10.64
N ALA A 86 -1.85 6.44 -11.02
CA ALA A 86 -2.34 7.82 -11.10
C ALA A 86 -2.65 8.24 -12.53
N GLU A 87 -3.67 9.05 -12.70
CA GLU A 87 -3.89 9.78 -13.95
C GLU A 87 -2.81 10.85 -14.12
N LYS A 88 -2.34 11.02 -15.33
CA LYS A 88 -1.34 12.02 -15.67
C LYS A 88 -1.76 13.42 -15.23
N GLY A 89 -0.87 14.13 -14.54
CA GLY A 89 -1.10 15.48 -14.02
C GLY A 89 -2.07 15.55 -12.83
N ALA A 90 -2.58 14.44 -12.31
CA ALA A 90 -3.49 14.45 -11.18
C ALA A 90 -2.84 15.05 -9.93
N MET A 91 -3.63 15.84 -9.17
CA MET A 91 -3.23 16.36 -7.88
C MET A 91 -3.55 15.32 -6.80
N ILE A 92 -2.50 14.85 -6.12
CA ILE A 92 -2.60 13.82 -5.09
C ILE A 92 -1.82 14.29 -3.87
N GLY A 93 -2.47 14.39 -2.72
CA GLY A 93 -1.81 14.86 -1.51
C GLY A 93 -2.73 14.81 -0.30
N PHE A 94 -2.25 15.26 0.85
CA PHE A 94 -3.08 15.40 2.06
C PHE A 94 -3.60 16.82 2.18
N ALA A 95 -2.76 17.76 2.55
CA ALA A 95 -3.09 19.18 2.60
C ALA A 95 -2.78 19.86 1.25
N GLY A 96 -3.56 20.87 0.88
CA GLY A 96 -3.26 21.65 -0.32
C GLY A 96 -1.92 22.38 -0.22
N ALA A 97 -1.21 22.53 -1.33
CA ALA A 97 0.09 23.16 -1.42
C ALA A 97 0.14 24.53 -0.69
N ARG A 98 -0.87 25.38 -0.92
CA ARG A 98 -0.98 26.70 -0.27
C ARG A 98 -0.99 26.61 1.26
N VAL A 99 -1.67 25.59 1.83
CA VAL A 99 -1.73 25.41 3.29
C VAL A 99 -0.38 24.97 3.82
N ILE A 100 0.32 24.12 3.09
CA ILE A 100 1.66 23.65 3.44
C ILE A 100 2.64 24.84 3.44
N GLU A 101 2.69 25.61 2.36
CA GLU A 101 3.56 26.81 2.24
C GLU A 101 3.34 27.80 3.38
N GLN A 102 2.06 28.05 3.71
CA GLN A 102 1.73 28.98 4.81
C GLN A 102 2.14 28.43 6.19
N THR A 103 2.12 27.12 6.37
CA THR A 103 2.44 26.48 7.65
C THR A 103 3.94 26.30 7.82
N VAL A 104 4.63 25.81 6.80
CA VAL A 104 6.08 25.55 6.82
C VAL A 104 6.88 26.81 6.50
N ARG A 105 6.27 27.78 5.81
CA ARG A 105 6.89 29.02 5.33
C ARG A 105 8.05 28.81 4.36
N GLU A 106 7.94 27.76 3.56
CA GLU A 106 8.89 27.44 2.50
C GLU A 106 8.18 27.38 1.15
N THR A 107 8.91 27.67 0.09
CA THR A 107 8.41 27.51 -1.29
C THR A 107 8.48 26.03 -1.65
N LEU A 108 7.38 25.47 -2.14
CA LEU A 108 7.33 24.09 -2.55
C LEU A 108 8.00 23.90 -3.92
N PRO A 109 8.62 22.74 -4.18
CA PRO A 109 9.22 22.46 -5.48
C PRO A 109 8.17 22.44 -6.59
N ASP A 110 8.62 22.71 -7.82
CA ASP A 110 7.78 22.66 -9.01
C ASP A 110 7.16 21.28 -9.17
N GLY A 111 5.87 21.24 -9.49
CA GLY A 111 5.14 19.99 -9.66
C GLY A 111 4.79 19.26 -8.36
N PHE A 112 5.05 19.85 -7.20
CA PHE A 112 4.70 19.26 -5.91
C PHE A 112 3.26 18.76 -5.87
N GLN A 113 3.05 17.53 -5.38
CA GLN A 113 1.75 16.83 -5.35
C GLN A 113 1.16 16.46 -6.73
N ARG A 114 1.91 16.61 -7.82
CA ARG A 114 1.49 16.07 -9.11
C ARG A 114 1.87 14.59 -9.23
N ALA A 115 1.11 13.86 -10.02
CA ALA A 115 1.31 12.42 -10.22
C ALA A 115 2.75 12.09 -10.64
N GLU A 116 3.32 12.85 -11.56
CA GLU A 116 4.68 12.68 -12.06
C GLU A 116 5.72 12.87 -10.95
N TYR A 117 5.56 13.92 -10.14
CA TYR A 117 6.42 14.20 -8.98
C TYR A 117 6.37 13.06 -7.97
N LEU A 118 5.17 12.54 -7.69
CA LEU A 118 4.98 11.44 -6.75
C LEU A 118 5.57 10.12 -7.26
N LEU A 119 5.52 9.88 -8.57
CA LEU A 119 6.17 8.73 -9.20
C LEU A 119 7.70 8.80 -9.04
N GLU A 120 8.30 9.96 -9.32
CA GLU A 120 9.74 10.17 -9.16
C GLU A 120 10.22 9.99 -7.72
N HIS A 121 9.34 10.28 -6.75
CA HIS A 121 9.62 10.13 -5.31
C HIS A 121 9.16 8.77 -4.74
N GLY A 122 8.71 7.84 -5.56
CA GLY A 122 8.34 6.49 -5.15
C GLY A 122 7.07 6.38 -4.30
N MET A 123 6.18 7.37 -4.35
CA MET A 123 4.91 7.34 -3.62
C MET A 123 3.79 6.62 -4.36
N ILE A 124 3.91 6.49 -5.66
CA ILE A 124 2.97 5.77 -6.53
C ILE A 124 3.75 4.91 -7.52
N ASP A 125 3.09 3.93 -8.13
CA ASP A 125 3.75 2.91 -8.95
C ASP A 125 3.69 3.22 -10.45
N ILE A 126 2.59 3.79 -10.93
CA ILE A 126 2.35 4.02 -12.36
C ILE A 126 1.64 5.37 -12.56
N VAL A 127 2.09 6.12 -13.58
CA VAL A 127 1.34 7.26 -14.13
C VAL A 127 0.92 6.91 -15.55
N THR A 128 -0.35 7.09 -15.90
CA THR A 128 -0.89 6.74 -17.22
C THR A 128 -1.94 7.74 -17.67
N ASP A 129 -2.12 7.86 -18.97
CA ASP A 129 -3.22 8.61 -19.56
C ASP A 129 -4.54 7.84 -19.34
N ARG A 130 -5.64 8.58 -19.18
CA ARG A 130 -6.97 7.98 -18.97
C ARG A 130 -7.37 7.02 -20.09
N SER A 131 -6.96 7.29 -21.32
CA SER A 131 -7.20 6.42 -22.47
C SER A 131 -6.52 5.05 -22.38
N GLU A 132 -5.37 4.98 -21.69
CA GLU A 132 -4.58 3.77 -21.54
C GLU A 132 -4.86 3.02 -20.22
N LEU A 133 -5.64 3.64 -19.31
CA LEU A 133 -5.92 3.13 -17.97
C LEU A 133 -6.50 1.72 -18.01
N ARG A 134 -7.45 1.45 -18.91
CA ARG A 134 -8.08 0.14 -19.05
C ARG A 134 -7.06 -0.96 -19.36
N ASP A 135 -6.19 -0.71 -20.32
CA ASP A 135 -5.20 -1.71 -20.76
C ASP A 135 -4.10 -1.90 -19.71
N THR A 136 -3.76 -0.83 -18.99
CA THR A 136 -2.85 -0.89 -17.83
C THR A 136 -3.44 -1.75 -16.71
N LEU A 137 -4.71 -1.54 -16.35
CA LEU A 137 -5.40 -2.35 -15.35
C LEU A 137 -5.47 -3.83 -15.75
N ILE A 138 -5.78 -4.13 -17.03
CA ILE A 138 -5.83 -5.52 -17.52
C ILE A 138 -4.47 -6.19 -17.32
N ARG A 139 -3.37 -5.54 -17.70
CA ARG A 139 -2.01 -6.07 -17.53
C ARG A 139 -1.65 -6.31 -16.07
N VAL A 140 -1.91 -5.32 -15.22
CA VAL A 140 -1.63 -5.41 -13.77
C VAL A 140 -2.40 -6.56 -13.13
N ILE A 141 -3.71 -6.66 -13.40
CA ILE A 141 -4.54 -7.73 -12.85
C ILE A 141 -4.09 -9.11 -13.36
N ALA A 142 -3.74 -9.21 -14.65
CA ALA A 142 -3.24 -10.45 -15.21
C ALA A 142 -1.96 -10.93 -14.51
N LEU A 143 -1.03 -10.01 -14.21
CA LEU A 143 0.20 -10.32 -13.48
C LEU A 143 -0.08 -10.74 -12.03
N LEU A 144 -0.95 -10.03 -11.31
CA LEU A 144 -1.26 -10.30 -9.91
C LEU A 144 -2.05 -11.61 -9.70
N ARG A 145 -2.80 -12.04 -10.71
CA ARG A 145 -3.63 -13.26 -10.66
C ARG A 145 -2.97 -14.48 -11.29
N GLN A 146 -1.78 -14.36 -11.86
CA GLN A 146 -1.07 -15.52 -12.35
C GLN A 146 -0.66 -16.41 -11.17
N PRO A 147 -0.99 -17.73 -11.21
CA PRO A 147 -0.45 -18.63 -10.21
C PRO A 147 1.07 -18.59 -10.32
N THR A 148 1.73 -18.36 -9.18
CA THR A 148 3.20 -18.40 -9.11
C THR A 148 3.64 -19.73 -9.73
N PRO A 149 4.41 -19.74 -10.83
CA PRO A 149 4.94 -20.99 -11.33
C PRO A 149 5.73 -21.63 -10.19
N SER A 150 5.45 -22.89 -9.88
CA SER A 150 6.24 -23.63 -8.89
C SER A 150 7.66 -23.72 -9.43
N GLY A 151 8.48 -22.74 -9.08
CA GLY A 151 9.89 -22.72 -9.42
C GLY A 151 10.55 -23.96 -8.81
N LYS A 152 11.24 -24.78 -9.61
CA LYS A 152 12.15 -25.77 -9.05
C LYS A 152 13.20 -25.00 -8.26
N ILE A 153 13.23 -25.23 -6.96
CA ILE A 153 14.36 -24.76 -6.13
C ILE A 153 15.58 -25.55 -6.61
N LEU A 154 16.41 -24.91 -7.43
CA LEU A 154 17.72 -25.45 -7.76
C LEU A 154 18.62 -25.21 -6.55
N THR A 155 18.84 -26.25 -5.75
CA THR A 155 19.89 -26.22 -4.74
C THR A 155 21.21 -26.16 -5.47
N LEU A 156 21.94 -25.05 -5.31
CA LEU A 156 23.32 -24.98 -5.77
C LEU A 156 24.11 -26.01 -4.96
N GLN A 157 24.54 -27.08 -5.61
CA GLN A 157 25.55 -27.96 -5.04
C GLN A 157 26.81 -27.12 -4.87
N GLN A 158 27.19 -26.87 -3.65
CA GLN A 158 28.55 -26.39 -3.36
C GLN A 158 29.50 -27.46 -3.91
N SER A 159 30.18 -27.10 -4.98
CA SER A 159 31.33 -27.87 -5.45
C SER A 159 32.31 -27.95 -4.31
N GLY A 160 32.56 -29.17 -3.81
CA GLY A 160 33.40 -29.41 -2.68
C GLY A 160 34.80 -28.88 -2.93
N HIS A 161 35.24 -28.02 -2.06
CA HIS A 161 36.65 -27.93 -1.70
C HIS A 161 36.83 -28.83 -0.46
N ASP A 162 37.28 -30.03 -0.72
CA ASP A 162 38.00 -30.82 0.27
C ASP A 162 39.27 -30.09 0.64
N GLU A 163 39.29 -29.46 1.83
CA GLU A 163 40.56 -29.29 2.56
C GLU A 163 40.28 -29.21 4.06
N ALA A 164 40.84 -30.22 4.72
CA ALA A 164 41.35 -30.28 6.07
C ALA A 164 40.35 -29.97 7.23
N SER A 165 39.92 -31.05 7.79
CA SER A 165 39.39 -31.16 9.16
C SER A 165 40.43 -30.68 10.18
N GLU A 166 40.15 -29.58 10.87
CA GLU A 166 40.69 -29.33 12.20
C GLU A 166 39.56 -29.43 13.21
N THR A 167 39.60 -30.51 13.97
CA THR A 167 38.70 -30.83 15.05
C THR A 167 38.93 -29.89 16.24
N ILE A 168 38.08 -28.88 16.42
CA ILE A 168 38.09 -28.10 17.64
C ILE A 168 37.06 -28.73 18.57
N ALA A 169 37.55 -29.39 19.63
CA ALA A 169 36.77 -29.95 20.70
C ALA A 169 36.02 -28.84 21.51
N PRO A 170 34.77 -29.05 21.93
CA PRO A 170 34.05 -28.06 22.72
C PRO A 170 34.63 -28.04 24.16
N ARG A 171 35.01 -26.83 24.62
CA ARG A 171 35.34 -26.60 26.03
C ARG A 171 34.04 -26.60 26.82
N THR A 172 33.84 -27.64 27.60
CA THR A 172 32.87 -27.68 28.68
C THR A 172 33.45 -26.98 29.89
N THR A 173 32.84 -25.88 30.32
CA THR A 173 33.00 -25.34 31.68
C THR A 173 31.69 -25.54 32.39
N PRO A 174 31.69 -26.26 33.53
CA PRO A 174 30.53 -26.33 34.41
C PRO A 174 30.53 -25.12 35.34
N HIS A 175 29.49 -24.30 35.27
CA HIS A 175 29.20 -23.29 36.28
C HIS A 175 28.23 -23.92 37.31
N THR A 176 28.78 -24.43 38.38
CA THR A 176 28.00 -24.76 39.58
C THR A 176 27.71 -23.49 40.37
N LEU A 177 26.46 -23.11 40.43
CA LEU A 177 25.96 -22.14 41.43
C LEU A 177 25.50 -22.93 42.65
N ASP A 178 26.19 -22.69 43.77
CA ASP A 178 25.85 -23.17 45.09
C ASP A 178 24.77 -22.27 45.75
N PRO A 179 23.68 -22.78 46.25
CA PRO A 179 22.70 -21.99 46.96
C PRO A 179 22.83 -22.19 48.44
N THR A 180 23.63 -21.38 49.14
CA THR A 180 23.46 -21.18 50.60
C THR A 180 24.37 -20.07 51.12
N SER A 181 23.77 -18.96 51.55
CA SER A 181 23.99 -18.33 52.84
C SER A 181 23.46 -16.90 52.90
N ALA A 182 22.60 -16.73 53.86
CA ALA A 182 22.17 -15.53 54.60
C ALA A 182 21.37 -14.49 53.86
#